data_c269b77add8d117bee987200daf36a40
#
_entry.id   c269b77add8d117bee987200daf36a40
#
_cell.length_a   1.000
_cell.length_b   1.000
_cell.length_c   1.000
_cell.angle_alpha   90.00
_cell.angle_beta   90.00
_cell.angle_gamma   90.00
#
_symmetry.space_group_name_H-M   'P 1'
#
loop_
_entity.id
_entity.type
_entity.pdbx_description
1 polymer ?
#
loop_
_entity_poly.entity_id
_entity_poly.type
_entity_poly.pdbx_seq_one_letter_code
_entity_poly.pdbx_strand_id
1 'polypeptide(L)'
;MRTQLADFWTERFLPDPPREKDHRPPFRRDRGRILHSAAFRCLQAKTQIHAVGENDFYRTRLTHSLEVAQIGSSLVSQLKFAESYIAISDKLHIEKSELQKQLKPLLPSNDLIESLCFAHDIGHPPFGHGGEVALNYMMRNHGGFEGNAQTFRIITKLEPYTETAGMNLTCRAILGVVKYPNILDLSSPQYAQLPHTENADPRYVKISDWKPGKGLFRDDVTMFNWLLQNLSENDRTLFGSFQKVRSNPAEFLKTQFKSLDCSIMELADDIAYGVHDLEDAIVTGVVNQHQWQEALDELKTISSDWLAKNIEQVSQRLFSNYHFERKNAIGALVNFFITHVRWKVTDNFDEPLLRYNAELPQDVIAALNVFKKFVWKYVIRHVETQRIEYKGQRILTEMFQIFESDPERLLPTNTANRWRNAPEQGKKRIICDYIAGMSDAYALKVYHQL
;
A
#
# COMPACT_ATOMS: atom_id res chain seq x y z
N MET A 1 12.27 -16.71 -24.85
CA MET A 1 11.59 -15.96 -23.76
C MET A 1 10.92 -16.95 -22.84
N ARG A 2 11.15 -16.88 -21.53
CA ARG A 2 10.42 -17.71 -20.56
C ARG A 2 8.96 -17.25 -20.54
N THR A 3 8.06 -18.13 -20.88
CA THR A 3 6.60 -17.91 -20.83
C THR A 3 5.93 -18.69 -19.68
N GLN A 4 6.69 -19.52 -18.97
CA GLN A 4 6.22 -20.26 -17.80
C GLN A 4 6.80 -19.65 -16.53
N LEU A 5 5.96 -19.53 -15.51
CA LEU A 5 6.40 -19.16 -14.17
C LEU A 5 7.38 -20.23 -13.65
N ALA A 6 8.50 -19.77 -13.13
CA ALA A 6 9.46 -20.66 -12.49
C ALA A 6 8.90 -21.18 -11.16
N ASP A 7 9.22 -22.42 -10.81
CA ASP A 7 8.72 -23.06 -9.57
C ASP A 7 9.10 -22.32 -8.30
N PHE A 8 10.26 -21.63 -8.32
CA PHE A 8 10.74 -20.86 -7.15
C PHE A 8 9.76 -19.77 -6.67
N TRP A 9 8.85 -19.29 -7.50
CA TRP A 9 7.85 -18.32 -7.10
C TRP A 9 6.83 -18.86 -6.08
N THR A 10 6.72 -20.19 -5.96
CA THR A 10 5.93 -20.86 -4.93
C THR A 10 6.73 -21.29 -3.70
N GLU A 11 8.06 -21.16 -3.75
CA GLU A 11 8.94 -21.48 -2.62
C GLU A 11 8.76 -20.49 -1.46
N ARG A 12 9.19 -20.93 -0.28
CA ARG A 12 9.18 -20.18 0.97
C ARG A 12 10.59 -20.06 1.52
N PHE A 13 10.87 -19.02 2.30
CA PHE A 13 12.18 -18.83 2.92
C PHE A 13 12.56 -19.99 3.85
N LEU A 14 11.65 -20.40 4.71
CA LEU A 14 11.82 -21.59 5.53
C LEU A 14 11.05 -22.76 4.91
N PRO A 15 11.57 -23.99 5.00
CA PRO A 15 10.82 -25.18 4.62
C PRO A 15 9.44 -25.20 5.30
N ASP A 16 8.41 -25.50 4.52
CA ASP A 16 7.04 -25.66 5.01
C ASP A 16 6.62 -27.12 4.76
N PRO A 17 6.82 -28.00 5.74
CA PRO A 17 6.58 -29.42 5.55
C PRO A 17 5.13 -29.67 5.14
N PRO A 18 4.90 -30.63 4.24
CA PRO A 18 3.54 -30.97 3.82
C PRO A 18 2.73 -31.44 5.03
N ARG A 19 1.49 -30.96 5.12
CA ARG A 19 0.54 -31.42 6.12
C ARG A 19 -0.25 -32.59 5.54
N GLU A 20 -0.41 -33.62 6.32
CA GLU A 20 -1.21 -34.77 5.90
C GLU A 20 -2.60 -34.33 5.46
N LYS A 21 -3.03 -34.79 4.26
CA LYS A 21 -4.34 -34.48 3.66
C LYS A 21 -4.61 -32.98 3.39
N ASP A 22 -3.60 -32.11 3.42
CA ASP A 22 -3.78 -30.70 3.06
C ASP A 22 -3.54 -30.49 1.56
N HIS A 23 -4.62 -30.37 0.80
CA HIS A 23 -4.61 -30.16 -0.65
C HIS A 23 -4.71 -28.67 -1.04
N ARG A 24 -4.61 -27.74 -0.10
CA ARG A 24 -4.68 -26.31 -0.40
C ARG A 24 -3.46 -25.86 -1.21
N PRO A 25 -3.68 -25.10 -2.33
CA PRO A 25 -2.58 -24.48 -3.05
C PRO A 25 -1.73 -23.55 -2.17
N PRO A 26 -0.46 -23.31 -2.52
CA PRO A 26 0.43 -22.45 -1.72
C PRO A 26 -0.16 -21.05 -1.42
N PHE A 27 -0.76 -20.39 -2.41
CA PHE A 27 -1.33 -19.05 -2.25
C PHE A 27 -2.60 -19.04 -1.38
N ARG A 28 -3.40 -20.11 -1.36
CA ARG A 28 -4.51 -20.23 -0.40
C ARG A 28 -4.03 -20.35 1.03
N ARG A 29 -2.88 -20.98 1.26
CA ARG A 29 -2.26 -21.01 2.57
C ARG A 29 -1.72 -19.63 2.95
N ASP A 30 -1.15 -18.87 2.02
CA ASP A 30 -0.71 -17.48 2.24
C ASP A 30 -1.88 -16.59 2.64
N ARG A 31 -2.99 -16.68 1.90
CA ARG A 31 -4.23 -15.97 2.23
C ARG A 31 -4.71 -16.28 3.65
N GLY A 32 -4.66 -17.53 4.07
CA GLY A 32 -4.98 -17.95 5.43
C GLY A 32 -4.05 -17.34 6.48
N ARG A 33 -2.72 -17.32 6.23
CA ARG A 33 -1.73 -16.73 7.14
C ARG A 33 -1.98 -15.23 7.35
N ILE A 34 -2.27 -14.49 6.28
CA ILE A 34 -2.57 -13.05 6.36
C ILE A 34 -3.87 -12.80 7.13
N LEU A 35 -4.97 -13.47 6.77
CA LEU A 35 -6.28 -13.29 7.40
C LEU A 35 -6.27 -13.60 8.90
N HIS A 36 -5.47 -14.58 9.33
CA HIS A 36 -5.34 -14.97 10.74
C HIS A 36 -4.28 -14.18 11.50
N SER A 37 -3.53 -13.29 10.84
CA SER A 37 -2.50 -12.47 11.48
C SER A 37 -3.10 -11.45 12.45
N ALA A 38 -2.34 -11.11 13.49
CA ALA A 38 -2.69 -10.03 14.38
C ALA A 38 -2.66 -8.68 13.66
N ALA A 39 -1.71 -8.47 12.76
CA ALA A 39 -1.57 -7.25 11.99
C ALA A 39 -2.81 -6.96 11.12
N PHE A 40 -3.36 -7.97 10.42
CA PHE A 40 -4.58 -7.80 9.64
C PHE A 40 -5.81 -7.48 10.51
N ARG A 41 -5.97 -8.19 11.65
CA ARG A 41 -7.08 -7.91 12.57
C ARG A 41 -7.00 -6.51 13.18
N CYS A 42 -5.81 -5.97 13.40
CA CYS A 42 -5.63 -4.61 13.93
C CYS A 42 -6.17 -3.53 12.98
N LEU A 43 -6.30 -3.80 11.67
CA LEU A 43 -6.82 -2.86 10.68
C LEU A 43 -8.26 -2.42 10.97
N GLN A 44 -9.06 -3.23 11.68
CA GLN A 44 -10.43 -2.86 12.11
C GLN A 44 -10.46 -1.63 13.02
N ALA A 45 -9.38 -1.36 13.76
CA ALA A 45 -9.27 -0.28 14.73
C ALA A 45 -8.18 0.73 14.36
N LYS A 46 -7.81 0.79 13.07
CA LYS A 46 -6.93 1.82 12.48
C LYS A 46 -7.75 2.72 11.56
N THR A 47 -7.59 4.01 11.74
CA THR A 47 -8.24 5.05 10.93
C THR A 47 -7.85 4.93 9.45
N GLN A 48 -8.84 4.98 8.54
CA GLN A 48 -8.61 5.22 7.11
C GLN A 48 -8.56 6.75 6.87
N ILE A 49 -9.66 7.46 7.07
CA ILE A 49 -9.76 8.91 6.94
C ILE A 49 -10.35 9.53 8.22
N HIS A 50 -11.42 8.95 8.76
CA HIS A 50 -12.13 9.42 9.96
C HIS A 50 -11.72 8.62 11.18
N ALA A 51 -11.71 9.26 12.36
CA ALA A 51 -11.35 8.58 13.61
C ALA A 51 -12.30 7.43 13.91
N VAL A 52 -11.74 6.30 14.34
CA VAL A 52 -12.53 5.12 14.75
C VAL A 52 -13.39 5.48 15.96
N GLY A 53 -14.70 5.25 15.87
CA GLY A 53 -15.66 5.46 16.97
C GLY A 53 -16.47 6.76 16.91
N GLU A 54 -16.26 7.61 15.90
CA GLU A 54 -17.11 8.80 15.69
C GLU A 54 -18.47 8.43 15.05
N ASN A 55 -18.51 7.38 14.24
CA ASN A 55 -19.73 6.87 13.62
C ASN A 55 -19.54 5.41 13.18
N ASP A 56 -20.61 4.61 13.17
CA ASP A 56 -20.58 3.18 12.79
C ASP A 56 -20.47 2.94 11.27
N PHE A 57 -20.63 3.97 10.45
CA PHE A 57 -20.64 3.88 8.98
C PHE A 57 -19.31 4.15 8.30
N TYR A 58 -18.27 4.56 9.04
CA TYR A 58 -16.97 4.87 8.44
C TYR A 58 -16.21 3.61 8.04
N ARG A 59 -15.49 3.73 6.90
CA ARG A 59 -14.53 2.71 6.49
C ARG A 59 -13.34 2.69 7.45
N THR A 60 -13.03 1.51 7.94
CA THR A 60 -11.76 1.21 8.60
C THR A 60 -10.76 0.73 7.56
N ARG A 61 -9.47 0.65 7.90
CA ARG A 61 -8.48 0.03 7.01
C ARG A 61 -8.81 -1.42 6.68
N LEU A 62 -9.51 -2.15 7.57
CA LEU A 62 -9.97 -3.51 7.30
C LEU A 62 -11.01 -3.55 6.18
N THR A 63 -12.06 -2.72 6.28
CA THR A 63 -13.12 -2.68 5.24
C THR A 63 -12.59 -2.16 3.91
N HIS A 64 -11.69 -1.16 3.93
CA HIS A 64 -10.96 -0.71 2.75
C HIS A 64 -10.17 -1.86 2.10
N SER A 65 -9.39 -2.63 2.87
CA SER A 65 -8.64 -3.77 2.34
C SER A 65 -9.53 -4.86 1.73
N LEU A 66 -10.74 -5.06 2.24
CA LEU A 66 -11.73 -5.97 1.65
C LEU A 66 -12.25 -5.46 0.31
N GLU A 67 -12.52 -4.16 0.19
CA GLU A 67 -12.94 -3.52 -1.06
C GLU A 67 -11.82 -3.54 -2.10
N VAL A 68 -10.58 -3.24 -1.71
CA VAL A 68 -9.39 -3.37 -2.56
C VAL A 68 -9.24 -4.79 -3.08
N ALA A 69 -9.47 -5.81 -2.24
CA ALA A 69 -9.41 -7.22 -2.66
C ALA A 69 -10.50 -7.57 -3.68
N GLN A 70 -11.71 -7.05 -3.53
CA GLN A 70 -12.79 -7.23 -4.50
C GLN A 70 -12.44 -6.57 -5.85
N ILE A 71 -11.92 -5.34 -5.85
CA ILE A 71 -11.48 -4.67 -7.06
C ILE A 71 -10.30 -5.41 -7.69
N GLY A 72 -9.29 -5.81 -6.92
CA GLY A 72 -8.11 -6.53 -7.40
C GLY A 72 -8.48 -7.85 -8.11
N SER A 73 -9.37 -8.66 -7.53
CA SER A 73 -9.87 -9.88 -8.17
C SER A 73 -10.67 -9.59 -9.44
N SER A 74 -11.40 -8.48 -9.49
CA SER A 74 -12.14 -8.04 -10.68
C SER A 74 -11.20 -7.58 -11.80
N LEU A 75 -10.12 -6.84 -11.48
CA LEU A 75 -9.07 -6.47 -12.44
C LEU A 75 -8.39 -7.69 -13.05
N VAL A 76 -8.04 -8.69 -12.22
CA VAL A 76 -7.49 -9.97 -12.71
C VAL A 76 -8.47 -10.67 -13.65
N SER A 77 -9.76 -10.65 -13.33
CA SER A 77 -10.80 -11.25 -14.17
C SER A 77 -10.90 -10.52 -15.51
N GLN A 78 -10.86 -9.19 -15.51
CA GLN A 78 -10.91 -8.36 -16.72
C GLN A 78 -9.67 -8.57 -17.61
N LEU A 79 -8.46 -8.69 -17.02
CA LEU A 79 -7.22 -8.95 -17.76
C LEU A 79 -7.19 -10.30 -18.51
N LYS A 80 -8.15 -11.21 -18.27
CA LYS A 80 -8.30 -12.46 -19.02
C LYS A 80 -8.98 -12.27 -20.37
N PHE A 81 -9.69 -11.17 -20.60
CA PHE A 81 -10.47 -10.94 -21.81
C PHE A 81 -9.66 -10.30 -22.94
N ALA A 82 -10.08 -10.56 -24.19
CA ALA A 82 -9.34 -10.20 -25.39
C ALA A 82 -9.07 -8.70 -25.53
N GLU A 83 -9.98 -7.85 -25.04
CA GLU A 83 -9.90 -6.39 -25.13
C GLU A 83 -8.68 -5.84 -24.37
N SER A 84 -8.31 -6.45 -23.25
CA SER A 84 -7.16 -6.02 -22.43
C SER A 84 -5.81 -6.20 -23.15
N TYR A 85 -5.76 -7.02 -24.22
CA TYR A 85 -4.54 -7.33 -24.99
C TYR A 85 -4.35 -6.41 -26.20
N ILE A 86 -5.29 -5.54 -26.56
CA ILE A 86 -5.22 -4.72 -27.79
C ILE A 86 -3.94 -3.91 -27.81
N ALA A 87 -3.70 -3.08 -26.81
CA ALA A 87 -2.56 -2.16 -26.76
C ALA A 87 -1.20 -2.87 -26.80
N ILE A 88 -1.08 -4.04 -26.12
CA ILE A 88 0.16 -4.81 -26.10
C ILE A 88 0.35 -5.61 -27.41
N SER A 89 -0.73 -6.06 -28.04
CA SER A 89 -0.75 -6.70 -29.35
C SER A 89 -0.22 -5.75 -30.42
N ASP A 90 -0.72 -4.52 -30.44
CA ASP A 90 -0.29 -3.50 -31.38
C ASP A 90 1.19 -3.13 -31.17
N LYS A 91 1.62 -3.00 -29.92
CA LYS A 91 3.01 -2.66 -29.58
C LYS A 91 4.01 -3.76 -29.95
N LEU A 92 3.67 -5.04 -29.68
CA LEU A 92 4.56 -6.17 -29.90
C LEU A 92 4.43 -6.80 -31.30
N HIS A 93 3.43 -6.40 -32.07
CA HIS A 93 3.08 -7.01 -33.37
C HIS A 93 2.83 -8.54 -33.28
N ILE A 94 2.18 -8.97 -32.17
CA ILE A 94 1.81 -10.37 -31.90
C ILE A 94 0.29 -10.46 -31.81
N GLU A 95 -0.28 -11.49 -32.43
CA GLU A 95 -1.72 -11.75 -32.39
C GLU A 95 -2.26 -11.88 -30.97
N LYS A 96 -3.42 -11.25 -30.71
CA LYS A 96 -4.07 -11.26 -29.37
C LYS A 96 -4.27 -12.66 -28.81
N SER A 97 -4.66 -13.60 -29.64
CA SER A 97 -4.89 -15.01 -29.24
C SER A 97 -3.61 -15.68 -28.76
N GLU A 98 -2.49 -15.35 -29.36
CA GLU A 98 -1.17 -15.85 -28.97
C GLU A 98 -0.71 -15.20 -27.68
N LEU A 99 -0.83 -13.88 -27.55
CA LEU A 99 -0.54 -13.17 -26.30
C LEU A 99 -1.40 -13.66 -25.13
N GLN A 100 -2.68 -13.93 -25.37
CA GLN A 100 -3.57 -14.47 -24.36
C GLN A 100 -3.10 -15.83 -23.83
N LYS A 101 -2.64 -16.71 -24.73
CA LYS A 101 -2.07 -18.01 -24.32
C LYS A 101 -0.80 -17.84 -23.49
N GLN A 102 0.06 -16.87 -23.84
CA GLN A 102 1.33 -16.63 -23.17
C GLN A 102 1.17 -15.92 -21.82
N LEU A 103 0.27 -14.92 -21.72
CA LEU A 103 0.20 -14.04 -20.56
C LEU A 103 -0.85 -14.47 -19.54
N LYS A 104 -1.93 -15.15 -19.94
CA LYS A 104 -2.96 -15.63 -19.01
C LYS A 104 -2.41 -16.50 -17.88
N PRO A 105 -1.42 -17.40 -18.10
CA PRO A 105 -0.80 -18.15 -17.02
C PRO A 105 -0.01 -17.32 -16.02
N LEU A 106 0.41 -16.09 -16.39
CA LEU A 106 1.11 -15.17 -15.49
C LEU A 106 0.19 -14.47 -14.48
N LEU A 107 -1.11 -14.40 -14.77
CA LEU A 107 -2.07 -13.75 -13.88
C LEU A 107 -2.09 -14.42 -12.50
N PRO A 108 -2.18 -13.63 -11.41
CA PRO A 108 -2.35 -14.20 -10.09
C PRO A 108 -3.67 -14.96 -9.96
N SER A 109 -3.68 -16.00 -9.13
CA SER A 109 -4.94 -16.58 -8.69
C SER A 109 -5.71 -15.59 -7.80
N ASN A 110 -7.01 -15.79 -7.63
CA ASN A 110 -7.80 -14.98 -6.70
C ASN A 110 -7.22 -15.05 -5.27
N ASP A 111 -6.81 -16.23 -4.81
CA ASP A 111 -6.18 -16.38 -3.50
C ASP A 111 -4.92 -15.53 -3.35
N LEU A 112 -4.11 -15.38 -4.41
CA LEU A 112 -2.90 -14.55 -4.38
C LEU A 112 -3.24 -13.07 -4.37
N ILE A 113 -4.02 -12.58 -5.35
CA ILE A 113 -4.30 -11.14 -5.44
C ILE A 113 -5.08 -10.63 -4.24
N GLU A 114 -6.05 -11.38 -3.71
CA GLU A 114 -6.75 -11.04 -2.48
C GLU A 114 -5.78 -10.98 -1.29
N SER A 115 -4.81 -11.91 -1.21
CA SER A 115 -3.77 -11.90 -0.18
C SER A 115 -2.97 -10.62 -0.18
N LEU A 116 -2.56 -10.17 -1.37
CA LEU A 116 -1.78 -8.93 -1.53
C LEU A 116 -2.61 -7.71 -1.11
N CYS A 117 -3.87 -7.65 -1.56
CA CYS A 117 -4.79 -6.59 -1.20
C CYS A 117 -5.10 -6.56 0.31
N PHE A 118 -5.19 -7.71 0.98
CA PHE A 118 -5.34 -7.76 2.44
C PHE A 118 -4.08 -7.28 3.17
N ALA A 119 -2.91 -7.54 2.61
CA ALA A 119 -1.64 -7.22 3.25
C ALA A 119 -1.14 -5.80 2.98
N HIS A 120 -1.65 -5.09 1.97
CA HIS A 120 -1.04 -3.86 1.48
C HIS A 120 -0.91 -2.78 2.56
N ASP A 121 -1.86 -2.71 3.49
CA ASP A 121 -1.98 -1.65 4.51
C ASP A 121 -1.59 -2.08 5.94
N ILE A 122 -1.19 -3.37 6.17
CA ILE A 122 -0.90 -3.86 7.53
C ILE A 122 0.26 -3.15 8.22
N GLY A 123 1.16 -2.53 7.44
CA GLY A 123 2.31 -1.79 7.95
C GLY A 123 2.02 -0.35 8.37
N HIS A 124 0.83 0.17 8.13
CA HIS A 124 0.49 1.52 8.56
C HIS A 124 0.42 1.62 10.08
N PRO A 125 1.04 2.64 10.68
CA PRO A 125 1.01 2.85 12.12
C PRO A 125 -0.35 3.43 12.57
N PRO A 126 -0.59 3.58 13.89
CA PRO A 126 -1.72 4.34 14.42
C PRO A 126 -1.75 5.76 13.83
N PHE A 127 -2.94 6.31 13.67
CA PHE A 127 -3.19 7.66 13.17
C PHE A 127 -2.70 7.91 11.73
N GLY A 128 -2.62 6.85 10.91
CA GLY A 128 -2.38 6.91 9.48
C GLY A 128 -1.08 7.64 9.10
N HIS A 129 -1.17 8.58 8.15
CA HIS A 129 0.01 9.32 7.67
C HIS A 129 0.67 10.21 8.74
N GLY A 130 -0.09 10.74 9.68
CA GLY A 130 0.47 11.48 10.80
C GLY A 130 1.38 10.63 11.66
N GLY A 131 0.95 9.41 11.97
CA GLY A 131 1.77 8.44 12.68
C GLY A 131 3.01 8.01 11.90
N GLU A 132 2.89 7.84 10.58
CA GLU A 132 4.01 7.50 9.70
C GLU A 132 5.10 8.58 9.75
N VAL A 133 4.71 9.85 9.61
CA VAL A 133 5.63 10.99 9.69
C VAL A 133 6.28 11.09 11.06
N ALA A 134 5.53 10.90 12.15
CA ALA A 134 6.04 10.92 13.51
C ALA A 134 7.10 9.84 13.75
N LEU A 135 6.81 8.59 13.38
CA LEU A 135 7.75 7.49 13.52
C LEU A 135 8.98 7.67 12.62
N ASN A 136 8.80 8.18 11.40
CA ASN A 136 9.94 8.51 10.53
C ASN A 136 10.85 9.57 11.16
N TYR A 137 10.28 10.61 11.76
CA TYR A 137 11.04 11.61 12.49
C TYR A 137 11.81 11.01 13.66
N MET A 138 11.17 10.18 14.49
CA MET A 138 11.83 9.53 15.63
C MET A 138 12.94 8.57 15.19
N MET A 139 12.78 7.94 14.05
CA MET A 139 13.74 6.98 13.45
C MET A 139 14.74 7.64 12.48
N ARG A 140 14.77 8.98 12.34
CA ARG A 140 15.55 9.71 11.32
C ARG A 140 17.05 9.32 11.26
N ASN A 141 17.64 9.01 12.40
CA ASN A 141 19.04 8.57 12.51
C ASN A 141 19.18 7.02 12.61
N HIS A 142 18.08 6.26 12.47
CA HIS A 142 18.00 4.82 12.71
C HIS A 142 17.24 4.09 11.61
N GLY A 143 17.42 4.48 10.35
CA GLY A 143 16.84 3.83 9.18
C GLY A 143 15.44 4.29 8.79
N GLY A 144 14.88 5.33 9.43
CA GLY A 144 13.58 5.92 9.09
C GLY A 144 12.40 5.00 9.38
N PHE A 145 11.22 5.43 8.94
CA PHE A 145 10.00 4.63 8.96
C PHE A 145 9.18 4.90 7.68
N GLU A 146 8.60 3.82 7.10
CA GLU A 146 7.76 3.88 5.91
C GLU A 146 6.75 2.71 5.96
N GLY A 147 5.47 3.00 5.68
CA GLY A 147 4.39 2.03 5.86
C GLY A 147 4.51 0.76 5.01
N ASN A 148 4.93 0.87 3.73
CA ASN A 148 5.12 -0.33 2.89
C ASN A 148 6.38 -1.12 3.31
N ALA A 149 7.43 -0.45 3.78
CA ALA A 149 8.58 -1.12 4.38
C ALA A 149 8.16 -1.90 5.65
N GLN A 150 7.28 -1.31 6.46
CA GLN A 150 6.75 -1.98 7.64
C GLN A 150 5.83 -3.15 7.26
N THR A 151 5.05 -3.05 6.17
CA THR A 151 4.30 -4.19 5.61
C THR A 151 5.24 -5.34 5.29
N PHE A 152 6.30 -5.08 4.52
CA PHE A 152 7.32 -6.10 4.20
C PHE A 152 7.91 -6.73 5.46
N ARG A 153 8.29 -5.90 6.45
CA ARG A 153 8.85 -6.33 7.72
C ARG A 153 7.89 -7.19 8.54
N ILE A 154 6.61 -6.84 8.59
CA ILE A 154 5.59 -7.64 9.29
C ILE A 154 5.47 -9.02 8.68
N ILE A 155 5.33 -9.13 7.35
CA ILE A 155 5.13 -10.42 6.68
C ILE A 155 6.37 -11.31 6.67
N THR A 156 7.57 -10.70 6.72
CA THR A 156 8.84 -11.44 6.61
C THR A 156 9.58 -11.64 7.94
N LYS A 157 9.15 -10.94 9.02
CA LYS A 157 9.90 -10.98 10.28
C LYS A 157 9.05 -10.90 11.55
N LEU A 158 8.06 -9.98 11.62
CA LEU A 158 7.44 -9.62 12.90
C LEU A 158 6.24 -10.49 13.27
N GLU A 159 5.41 -10.89 12.30
CA GLU A 159 4.24 -11.72 12.60
C GLU A 159 4.70 -13.09 13.11
N PRO A 160 4.23 -13.53 14.30
CA PRO A 160 4.80 -14.68 14.99
C PRO A 160 4.25 -16.04 14.48
N TYR A 161 4.21 -16.21 13.15
CA TYR A 161 3.82 -17.48 12.55
C TYR A 161 5.02 -18.46 12.51
N THR A 162 6.22 -17.92 12.29
CA THR A 162 7.49 -18.66 12.42
C THR A 162 8.44 -17.88 13.33
N GLU A 163 9.48 -18.53 13.80
CA GLU A 163 10.46 -17.91 14.71
C GLU A 163 11.25 -16.78 14.04
N THR A 164 11.65 -16.94 12.76
CA THR A 164 12.63 -16.06 12.10
C THR A 164 12.19 -15.46 10.77
N ALA A 165 11.10 -15.97 10.17
CA ALA A 165 10.66 -15.56 8.84
C ALA A 165 9.21 -15.02 8.80
N GLY A 166 8.73 -14.47 9.91
CA GLY A 166 7.40 -13.88 10.01
C GLY A 166 6.31 -14.85 9.56
N MET A 167 5.46 -14.44 8.61
CA MET A 167 4.41 -15.28 8.04
C MET A 167 4.93 -16.39 7.13
N ASN A 168 6.19 -16.35 6.71
CA ASN A 168 6.80 -17.29 5.76
C ASN A 168 5.93 -17.51 4.52
N LEU A 169 5.56 -16.42 3.86
CA LEU A 169 4.76 -16.45 2.63
C LEU A 169 5.59 -16.97 1.45
N THR A 170 4.91 -17.31 0.36
CA THR A 170 5.60 -17.67 -0.89
C THR A 170 6.37 -16.49 -1.46
N CYS A 171 7.44 -16.78 -2.22
CA CYS A 171 8.29 -15.78 -2.87
C CYS A 171 7.45 -14.79 -3.70
N ARG A 172 6.49 -15.28 -4.50
CA ARG A 172 5.60 -14.43 -5.31
C ARG A 172 4.69 -13.55 -4.46
N ALA A 173 4.15 -14.06 -3.36
CA ALA A 173 3.33 -13.24 -2.46
C ALA A 173 4.15 -12.12 -1.81
N ILE A 174 5.40 -12.40 -1.41
CA ILE A 174 6.31 -11.37 -0.87
C ILE A 174 6.65 -10.34 -1.96
N LEU A 175 6.97 -10.77 -3.20
CA LEU A 175 7.25 -9.87 -4.32
C LEU A 175 6.06 -8.94 -4.62
N GLY A 176 4.84 -9.47 -4.56
CA GLY A 176 3.60 -8.75 -4.87
C GLY A 176 3.30 -7.59 -3.92
N VAL A 177 3.80 -7.60 -2.68
CA VAL A 177 3.63 -6.48 -1.74
C VAL A 177 4.79 -5.46 -1.78
N VAL A 178 5.86 -5.75 -2.53
CA VAL A 178 7.01 -4.83 -2.65
C VAL A 178 6.67 -3.69 -3.61
N LYS A 179 6.16 -2.60 -3.05
CA LYS A 179 5.78 -1.39 -3.81
C LYS A 179 7.00 -0.56 -4.24
N TYR A 180 8.06 -0.57 -3.42
CA TYR A 180 9.31 0.17 -3.65
C TYR A 180 10.52 -0.76 -3.47
N PRO A 181 10.96 -1.46 -4.54
CA PRO A 181 12.01 -2.48 -4.47
C PRO A 181 13.42 -1.89 -4.37
N ASN A 182 13.66 -1.11 -3.35
CA ASN A 182 14.96 -0.50 -3.04
C ASN A 182 15.15 -0.42 -1.53
N ILE A 183 16.39 -0.44 -1.06
CA ILE A 183 16.71 -0.25 0.37
C ILE A 183 16.76 1.26 0.67
N LEU A 184 16.09 1.67 1.75
CA LEU A 184 16.16 3.03 2.27
C LEU A 184 17.60 3.34 2.69
N ASP A 185 18.21 4.29 1.99
CA ASP A 185 19.53 4.81 2.33
C ASP A 185 19.42 6.27 2.78
N LEU A 186 19.42 6.47 4.10
CA LEU A 186 19.32 7.80 4.72
C LEU A 186 20.57 8.66 4.49
N SER A 187 21.69 8.04 4.08
CA SER A 187 22.93 8.78 3.72
C SER A 187 22.89 9.35 2.30
N SER A 188 21.88 8.98 1.51
CA SER A 188 21.76 9.48 0.14
C SER A 188 21.49 10.99 0.10
N PRO A 189 21.94 11.71 -0.95
CA PRO A 189 21.70 13.15 -1.10
C PRO A 189 20.21 13.54 -1.10
N GLN A 190 19.31 12.58 -1.29
CA GLN A 190 17.86 12.77 -1.23
C GLN A 190 17.38 13.08 0.19
N TYR A 191 18.06 12.53 1.21
CA TYR A 191 17.76 12.78 2.63
C TYR A 191 18.56 13.95 3.22
N ALA A 192 19.69 14.33 2.61
CA ALA A 192 20.50 15.46 3.04
C ALA A 192 19.78 16.82 2.97
N GLN A 193 18.61 16.87 2.34
CA GLN A 193 17.76 18.08 2.29
C GLN A 193 16.77 18.19 3.47
N LEU A 194 16.70 17.17 4.33
CA LEU A 194 15.90 17.24 5.55
C LEU A 194 16.50 18.29 6.52
N PRO A 195 15.65 19.03 7.25
CA PRO A 195 16.13 20.03 8.19
C PRO A 195 17.11 19.43 9.20
N HIS A 196 18.30 20.00 9.34
CA HIS A 196 19.24 19.59 10.37
C HIS A 196 18.76 20.11 11.74
N THR A 197 18.03 19.26 12.46
CA THR A 197 17.53 19.57 13.82
C THR A 197 18.12 18.62 14.84
N GLU A 198 19.48 18.55 14.89
CA GLU A 198 20.17 17.59 15.76
C GLU A 198 19.80 17.74 17.25
N ASN A 199 19.41 18.92 17.70
CA ASN A 199 19.10 19.22 19.09
C ASN A 199 17.72 19.89 19.32
N ALA A 200 16.80 19.82 18.34
CA ALA A 200 15.48 20.42 18.52
C ALA A 200 14.58 19.54 19.38
N ASP A 201 13.90 20.14 20.35
CA ASP A 201 12.83 19.49 21.08
C ASP A 201 11.71 19.08 20.10
N PRO A 202 11.36 17.78 19.99
CA PRO A 202 10.34 17.30 19.07
C PRO A 202 9.01 18.03 19.16
N ARG A 203 8.68 18.62 20.31
CA ARG A 203 7.45 19.39 20.53
C ARG A 203 7.38 20.66 19.68
N TYR A 204 8.52 21.20 19.24
CA TYR A 204 8.63 22.44 18.47
C TYR A 204 9.06 22.25 17.02
N VAL A 205 9.25 21.01 16.59
CA VAL A 205 9.61 20.68 15.21
C VAL A 205 8.34 20.54 14.37
N LYS A 206 8.36 21.07 13.16
CA LYS A 206 7.31 20.85 12.18
C LYS A 206 7.48 19.45 11.57
N ILE A 207 6.95 18.44 12.27
CA ILE A 207 7.11 17.01 11.92
C ILE A 207 6.62 16.73 10.51
N SER A 208 5.61 17.45 10.01
CA SER A 208 5.08 17.29 8.64
C SER A 208 6.12 17.51 7.53
N ASP A 209 7.25 18.15 7.83
CA ASP A 209 8.35 18.32 6.86
C ASP A 209 9.21 17.04 6.72
N TRP A 210 9.01 16.05 7.61
CA TRP A 210 9.73 14.79 7.67
C TRP A 210 8.98 13.66 6.96
N LYS A 211 8.59 13.87 5.71
CA LYS A 211 7.92 12.83 4.92
C LYS A 211 8.81 11.59 4.78
N PRO A 212 8.24 10.37 4.89
CA PRO A 212 9.01 9.13 4.73
C PRO A 212 9.60 8.99 3.31
N GLY A 213 10.85 8.55 3.26
CA GLY A 213 11.43 8.04 2.01
C GLY A 213 10.77 6.73 1.59
N LYS A 214 10.82 6.39 0.31
CA LYS A 214 10.19 5.19 -0.24
C LYS A 214 11.23 4.10 -0.49
N GLY A 215 11.05 2.93 0.14
CA GLY A 215 11.96 1.78 0.07
C GLY A 215 11.79 0.85 1.27
N LEU A 216 12.58 -0.22 1.35
CA LEU A 216 12.60 -1.21 2.42
C LEU A 216 13.67 -0.87 3.47
N PHE A 217 13.49 -1.31 4.71
CA PHE A 217 14.47 -1.07 5.76
C PHE A 217 15.75 -1.89 5.53
N ARG A 218 16.90 -1.30 5.85
CA ARG A 218 18.20 -2.00 5.81
C ARG A 218 18.21 -3.25 6.70
N ASP A 219 17.45 -3.24 7.78
CA ASP A 219 17.28 -4.37 8.71
C ASP A 219 16.67 -5.62 8.05
N ASP A 220 16.04 -5.48 6.89
CA ASP A 220 15.32 -6.54 6.18
C ASP A 220 16.00 -6.93 4.86
N VAL A 221 17.25 -6.46 4.63
CA VAL A 221 18.04 -6.69 3.40
C VAL A 221 18.26 -8.17 3.09
N THR A 222 18.44 -9.00 4.12
CA THR A 222 18.64 -10.45 3.93
C THR A 222 17.44 -11.10 3.24
N MET A 223 16.23 -10.78 3.69
CA MET A 223 15.01 -11.29 3.08
C MET A 223 14.80 -10.71 1.69
N PHE A 224 15.12 -9.44 1.48
CA PHE A 224 15.03 -8.82 0.16
C PHE A 224 16.01 -9.45 -0.83
N ASN A 225 17.24 -9.71 -0.43
CA ASN A 225 18.22 -10.39 -1.28
C ASN A 225 17.80 -11.83 -1.62
N TRP A 226 17.22 -12.56 -0.66
CA TRP A 226 16.64 -13.88 -0.94
C TRP A 226 15.50 -13.80 -1.96
N LEU A 227 14.61 -12.83 -1.82
CA LEU A 227 13.52 -12.60 -2.76
C LEU A 227 14.01 -12.41 -4.20
N LEU A 228 15.12 -11.71 -4.38
CA LEU A 228 15.67 -11.38 -5.69
C LEU A 228 16.73 -12.39 -6.19
N GLN A 229 17.10 -13.40 -5.42
CA GLN A 229 18.26 -14.27 -5.71
C GLN A 229 18.16 -14.98 -7.06
N ASN A 230 16.94 -15.29 -7.53
CA ASN A 230 16.71 -16.02 -8.76
C ASN A 230 16.51 -15.10 -10.00
N LEU A 231 16.53 -13.78 -9.80
CA LEU A 231 16.51 -12.82 -10.88
C LEU A 231 17.91 -12.65 -11.51
N SER A 232 17.98 -12.29 -12.79
CA SER A 232 19.23 -11.89 -13.41
C SER A 232 19.79 -10.62 -12.75
N GLU A 233 21.11 -10.37 -12.90
CA GLU A 233 21.74 -9.16 -12.37
C GLU A 233 21.14 -7.89 -13.00
N ASN A 234 20.85 -7.96 -14.30
CA ASN A 234 20.16 -6.89 -15.02
C ASN A 234 18.78 -6.61 -14.41
N ASP A 235 17.97 -7.65 -14.19
CA ASP A 235 16.63 -7.50 -13.63
C ASP A 235 16.67 -6.93 -12.21
N ARG A 236 17.61 -7.38 -11.35
CA ARG A 236 17.78 -6.83 -9.99
C ARG A 236 18.12 -5.36 -10.01
N THR A 237 19.09 -4.96 -10.83
CA THR A 237 19.55 -3.57 -10.95
C THR A 237 18.44 -2.67 -11.47
N LEU A 238 17.76 -3.12 -12.52
CA LEU A 238 16.70 -2.35 -13.16
C LEU A 238 15.48 -2.23 -12.23
N PHE A 239 15.09 -3.32 -11.56
CA PHE A 239 13.93 -3.35 -10.65
C PHE A 239 14.07 -2.34 -9.51
N GLY A 240 15.27 -2.19 -8.93
CA GLY A 240 15.57 -1.21 -7.88
C GLY A 240 15.81 0.23 -8.38
N SER A 241 15.75 0.48 -9.69
CA SER A 241 16.06 1.81 -10.24
C SER A 241 14.99 2.85 -9.93
N PHE A 242 15.43 4.10 -9.78
CA PHE A 242 14.56 5.24 -9.48
C PHE A 242 14.01 5.92 -10.72
N GLN A 243 12.89 6.61 -10.57
CA GLN A 243 12.37 7.54 -11.56
C GLN A 243 13.38 8.66 -11.81
N LYS A 244 13.53 9.09 -13.09
CA LYS A 244 14.49 10.14 -13.46
C LYS A 244 14.05 11.54 -13.02
N VAL A 245 12.76 11.75 -12.83
CA VAL A 245 12.17 13.06 -12.53
C VAL A 245 11.29 12.93 -11.28
N ARG A 246 11.43 13.89 -10.36
CA ARG A 246 10.55 14.02 -9.19
C ARG A 246 9.21 14.59 -9.63
N SER A 247 8.13 14.02 -9.14
CA SER A 247 6.78 14.58 -9.33
C SER A 247 6.64 15.95 -8.63
N ASN A 248 7.37 16.13 -7.51
CA ASN A 248 7.45 17.36 -6.75
C ASN A 248 8.88 17.45 -6.18
N PRO A 249 9.57 18.63 -6.26
CA PRO A 249 10.91 18.82 -5.71
C PRO A 249 11.04 18.48 -4.21
N ALA A 250 9.96 18.58 -3.46
CA ALA A 250 9.90 18.25 -2.02
C ALA A 250 9.64 16.77 -1.72
N GLU A 251 9.45 15.93 -2.76
CA GLU A 251 9.23 14.49 -2.58
C GLU A 251 10.49 13.69 -2.90
N PHE A 252 10.65 12.56 -2.21
CA PHE A 252 11.70 11.60 -2.53
C PHE A 252 11.43 10.91 -3.86
N LEU A 253 12.50 10.51 -4.56
CA LEU A 253 12.37 9.68 -5.75
C LEU A 253 11.75 8.34 -5.37
N LYS A 254 10.80 7.89 -6.20
CA LYS A 254 10.20 6.57 -6.11
C LYS A 254 10.91 5.62 -7.08
N THR A 255 10.90 4.33 -6.78
CA THR A 255 11.33 3.32 -7.76
C THR A 255 10.40 3.32 -8.97
N GLN A 256 10.98 3.01 -10.12
CA GLN A 256 10.27 3.12 -11.40
C GLN A 256 9.39 1.89 -11.69
N PHE A 257 9.79 0.71 -11.22
CA PHE A 257 9.21 -0.56 -11.62
C PHE A 257 8.54 -1.30 -10.46
N LYS A 258 7.59 -2.17 -10.81
CA LYS A 258 6.83 -3.03 -9.91
C LYS A 258 6.63 -4.39 -10.55
N SER A 259 6.30 -5.40 -9.74
CA SER A 259 5.84 -6.68 -10.28
C SER A 259 4.42 -6.57 -10.84
N LEU A 260 4.04 -7.51 -11.70
CA LEU A 260 2.67 -7.64 -12.23
C LEU A 260 1.63 -7.62 -11.12
N ASP A 261 1.82 -8.45 -10.11
CA ASP A 261 0.86 -8.60 -9.02
C ASP A 261 0.78 -7.31 -8.17
N CYS A 262 1.91 -6.65 -7.92
CA CYS A 262 1.96 -5.37 -7.24
C CYS A 262 1.24 -4.26 -8.04
N SER A 263 1.39 -4.25 -9.37
CA SER A 263 0.71 -3.27 -10.21
C SER A 263 -0.81 -3.40 -10.19
N ILE A 264 -1.33 -4.62 -10.12
CA ILE A 264 -2.77 -4.89 -10.00
C ILE A 264 -3.27 -4.46 -8.62
N MET A 265 -2.55 -4.83 -7.56
CA MET A 265 -2.90 -4.45 -6.19
C MET A 265 -2.91 -2.93 -6.00
N GLU A 266 -1.89 -2.23 -6.47
CA GLU A 266 -1.81 -0.76 -6.36
C GLU A 266 -2.91 -0.06 -7.18
N LEU A 267 -3.24 -0.59 -8.36
CA LEU A 267 -4.33 -0.06 -9.15
C LEU A 267 -5.69 -0.24 -8.46
N ALA A 268 -5.89 -1.38 -7.79
CA ALA A 268 -7.08 -1.63 -7.00
C ALA A 268 -7.19 -0.68 -5.80
N ASP A 269 -6.08 -0.42 -5.10
CA ASP A 269 -5.97 0.54 -4.00
C ASP A 269 -6.28 1.97 -4.49
N ASP A 270 -5.69 2.39 -5.60
CA ASP A 270 -5.93 3.71 -6.21
C ASP A 270 -7.39 3.93 -6.61
N ILE A 271 -8.06 2.91 -7.15
CA ILE A 271 -9.49 2.96 -7.50
C ILE A 271 -10.35 3.07 -6.23
N ALA A 272 -10.07 2.25 -5.21
CA ALA A 272 -10.77 2.30 -3.94
C ALA A 272 -10.60 3.67 -3.27
N TYR A 273 -9.38 4.20 -3.20
CA TYR A 273 -9.09 5.53 -2.66
C TYR A 273 -9.83 6.64 -3.42
N GLY A 274 -9.82 6.61 -4.75
CA GLY A 274 -10.49 7.64 -5.55
C GLY A 274 -12.01 7.61 -5.47
N VAL A 275 -12.62 6.44 -5.35
CA VAL A 275 -14.09 6.27 -5.49
C VAL A 275 -14.77 6.02 -4.14
N HIS A 276 -14.24 5.13 -3.31
CA HIS A 276 -14.90 4.78 -2.05
C HIS A 276 -14.65 5.82 -0.96
N ASP A 277 -13.47 6.43 -0.91
CA ASP A 277 -13.20 7.53 0.03
C ASP A 277 -14.00 8.78 -0.35
N LEU A 278 -14.28 8.99 -1.65
CA LEU A 278 -15.24 10.01 -2.10
C LEU A 278 -16.67 9.72 -1.61
N GLU A 279 -17.11 8.45 -1.70
CA GLU A 279 -18.42 8.06 -1.16
C GLU A 279 -18.55 8.40 0.32
N ASP A 280 -17.55 8.04 1.13
CA ASP A 280 -17.53 8.34 2.54
C ASP A 280 -17.60 9.86 2.80
N ALA A 281 -16.83 10.64 2.07
CA ALA A 281 -16.83 12.08 2.21
C ALA A 281 -18.18 12.73 1.86
N ILE A 282 -18.91 12.18 0.89
CA ILE A 282 -20.27 12.62 0.55
C ILE A 282 -21.26 12.22 1.65
N VAL A 283 -21.21 10.97 2.11
CA VAL A 283 -22.13 10.44 3.13
C VAL A 283 -21.99 11.19 4.45
N THR A 284 -20.76 11.54 4.82
CA THR A 284 -20.46 12.27 6.05
C THR A 284 -20.65 13.79 5.94
N GLY A 285 -20.94 14.28 4.73
CA GLY A 285 -21.15 15.73 4.50
C GLY A 285 -19.86 16.56 4.51
N VAL A 286 -18.69 15.93 4.50
CA VAL A 286 -17.39 16.61 4.40
C VAL A 286 -17.26 17.33 3.05
N VAL A 287 -17.84 16.73 2.00
CA VAL A 287 -17.91 17.32 0.66
C VAL A 287 -19.35 17.49 0.20
N ASN A 288 -19.58 18.53 -0.60
CA ASN A 288 -20.88 18.86 -1.16
C ASN A 288 -20.84 19.02 -2.68
N GLN A 289 -22.00 19.12 -3.31
CA GLN A 289 -22.15 19.21 -4.76
C GLN A 289 -21.45 20.45 -5.35
N HIS A 290 -21.42 21.57 -4.63
CA HIS A 290 -20.76 22.80 -5.11
C HIS A 290 -19.23 22.60 -5.23
N GLN A 291 -18.61 21.96 -4.24
CA GLN A 291 -17.18 21.63 -4.31
C GLN A 291 -16.89 20.63 -5.44
N TRP A 292 -17.79 19.68 -5.68
CA TRP A 292 -17.67 18.69 -6.75
C TRP A 292 -17.69 19.30 -8.15
N GLN A 293 -18.28 20.46 -8.34
CA GLN A 293 -18.37 21.10 -9.66
C GLN A 293 -16.99 21.31 -10.30
N GLU A 294 -15.97 21.66 -9.49
CA GLU A 294 -14.58 21.80 -9.98
C GLU A 294 -14.06 20.48 -10.60
N ALA A 295 -14.29 19.36 -9.92
CA ALA A 295 -13.87 18.06 -10.42
C ALA A 295 -14.70 17.64 -11.66
N LEU A 296 -15.98 17.90 -11.67
CA LEU A 296 -16.85 17.62 -12.82
C LEU A 296 -16.40 18.39 -14.06
N ASP A 297 -16.06 19.67 -13.91
CA ASP A 297 -15.58 20.49 -15.04
C ASP A 297 -14.24 19.98 -15.56
N GLU A 298 -13.31 19.58 -14.66
CA GLU A 298 -12.03 18.95 -15.05
C GLU A 298 -12.28 17.60 -15.78
N LEU A 299 -13.17 16.75 -15.29
CA LEU A 299 -13.53 15.46 -15.91
C LEU A 299 -14.12 15.63 -17.33
N LYS A 300 -14.91 16.68 -17.57
CA LYS A 300 -15.47 16.99 -18.88
C LYS A 300 -14.41 17.38 -19.92
N THR A 301 -13.26 17.85 -19.52
CA THR A 301 -12.15 18.18 -20.44
C THR A 301 -11.41 16.94 -20.95
N ILE A 302 -11.57 15.79 -20.28
CA ILE A 302 -10.89 14.56 -20.65
C ILE A 302 -11.57 13.93 -21.86
N SER A 303 -10.81 13.65 -22.91
CA SER A 303 -11.31 13.01 -24.13
C SER A 303 -11.54 11.51 -23.89
N SER A 304 -12.70 11.17 -23.36
CA SER A 304 -13.15 9.80 -23.10
C SER A 304 -14.63 9.65 -23.45
N ASP A 305 -14.95 8.68 -24.28
CA ASP A 305 -16.33 8.41 -24.71
C ASP A 305 -17.25 8.06 -23.55
N TRP A 306 -16.72 7.34 -22.55
CA TRP A 306 -17.49 6.98 -21.38
C TRP A 306 -17.82 8.21 -20.52
N LEU A 307 -16.83 9.06 -20.26
CA LEU A 307 -17.03 10.29 -19.48
C LEU A 307 -18.01 11.22 -20.18
N ALA A 308 -17.82 11.45 -21.47
CA ALA A 308 -18.73 12.33 -22.25
C ALA A 308 -20.20 11.89 -22.19
N LYS A 309 -20.46 10.58 -22.13
CA LYS A 309 -21.82 10.04 -22.09
C LYS A 309 -22.44 9.95 -20.70
N ASN A 310 -21.62 9.76 -19.66
CA ASN A 310 -22.12 9.28 -18.37
C ASN A 310 -21.83 10.21 -17.19
N ILE A 311 -20.76 11.04 -17.25
CA ILE A 311 -20.25 11.70 -16.04
C ILE A 311 -21.24 12.70 -15.42
N GLU A 312 -22.07 13.38 -16.20
CA GLU A 312 -23.10 14.27 -15.66
C GLU A 312 -24.16 13.52 -14.86
N GLN A 313 -24.68 12.43 -15.43
CA GLN A 313 -25.70 11.61 -14.76
C GLN A 313 -25.12 10.94 -13.50
N VAL A 314 -23.90 10.44 -13.59
CA VAL A 314 -23.19 9.87 -12.43
C VAL A 314 -23.02 10.93 -11.35
N SER A 315 -22.59 12.13 -11.69
CA SER A 315 -22.42 13.25 -10.75
C SER A 315 -23.72 13.63 -10.05
N GLN A 316 -24.84 13.71 -10.77
CA GLN A 316 -26.15 13.98 -10.18
C GLN A 316 -26.55 12.90 -9.18
N ARG A 317 -26.32 11.61 -9.51
CA ARG A 317 -26.64 10.49 -8.64
C ARG A 317 -25.72 10.39 -7.41
N LEU A 318 -24.46 10.80 -7.51
CA LEU A 318 -23.52 10.83 -6.38
C LEU A 318 -24.05 11.69 -5.22
N PHE A 319 -24.68 12.82 -5.54
CA PHE A 319 -25.23 13.76 -4.55
C PHE A 319 -26.75 13.65 -4.37
N SER A 320 -27.36 12.57 -4.86
CA SER A 320 -28.78 12.30 -4.64
C SER A 320 -29.08 12.00 -3.17
N ASN A 321 -30.26 12.41 -2.72
CA ASN A 321 -30.80 12.05 -1.40
C ASN A 321 -31.18 10.56 -1.30
N TYR A 322 -31.25 9.85 -2.44
CA TYR A 322 -31.58 8.43 -2.45
C TYR A 322 -30.30 7.57 -2.42
N HIS A 323 -30.15 6.77 -1.39
CA HIS A 323 -28.98 5.91 -1.21
C HIS A 323 -28.71 4.96 -2.38
N PHE A 324 -29.76 4.38 -2.99
CA PHE A 324 -29.61 3.47 -4.13
C PHE A 324 -29.03 4.16 -5.37
N GLU A 325 -29.36 5.43 -5.61
CA GLU A 325 -28.80 6.20 -6.73
C GLU A 325 -27.31 6.46 -6.54
N ARG A 326 -26.89 6.82 -5.33
CA ARG A 326 -25.48 6.99 -4.97
C ARG A 326 -24.72 5.68 -5.15
N LYS A 327 -25.26 4.55 -4.61
CA LYS A 327 -24.64 3.23 -4.79
C LYS A 327 -24.52 2.84 -6.26
N ASN A 328 -25.51 3.17 -7.09
CA ASN A 328 -25.45 2.95 -8.53
C ASN A 328 -24.34 3.77 -9.20
N ALA A 329 -24.18 5.05 -8.80
CA ALA A 329 -23.13 5.94 -9.32
C ALA A 329 -21.73 5.42 -8.93
N ILE A 330 -21.51 5.02 -7.67
CA ILE A 330 -20.27 4.42 -7.21
C ILE A 330 -19.96 3.13 -7.99
N GLY A 331 -20.95 2.26 -8.15
CA GLY A 331 -20.79 1.03 -8.95
C GLY A 331 -20.44 1.31 -10.40
N ALA A 332 -21.03 2.34 -11.02
CA ALA A 332 -20.70 2.75 -12.39
C ALA A 332 -19.25 3.26 -12.52
N LEU A 333 -18.75 4.03 -11.54
CA LEU A 333 -17.37 4.51 -11.51
C LEU A 333 -16.37 3.36 -11.31
N VAL A 334 -16.60 2.48 -10.35
CA VAL A 334 -15.74 1.31 -10.13
C VAL A 334 -15.70 0.43 -11.38
N ASN A 335 -16.87 0.17 -12.00
CA ASN A 335 -16.95 -0.60 -13.24
C ASN A 335 -16.20 0.08 -14.40
N PHE A 336 -16.29 1.41 -14.52
CA PHE A 336 -15.55 2.18 -15.52
C PHE A 336 -14.04 1.91 -15.39
N PHE A 337 -13.46 2.01 -14.20
CA PHE A 337 -12.04 1.76 -14.02
C PHE A 337 -11.66 0.29 -14.23
N ILE A 338 -12.44 -0.67 -13.72
CA ILE A 338 -12.16 -2.10 -13.87
C ILE A 338 -12.15 -2.50 -15.35
N THR A 339 -13.15 -2.06 -16.13
CA THR A 339 -13.32 -2.50 -17.52
C THR A 339 -12.30 -1.92 -18.48
N HIS A 340 -11.58 -0.88 -18.08
CA HIS A 340 -10.54 -0.26 -18.91
C HIS A 340 -9.12 -0.73 -18.56
N VAL A 341 -8.94 -1.66 -17.62
CA VAL A 341 -7.62 -2.22 -17.34
C VAL A 341 -7.07 -2.96 -18.56
N ARG A 342 -5.78 -2.77 -18.82
CA ARG A 342 -5.07 -3.41 -19.93
C ARG A 342 -3.68 -3.86 -19.53
N TRP A 343 -3.09 -4.73 -20.34
CA TRP A 343 -1.71 -5.15 -20.19
C TRP A 343 -0.75 -4.06 -20.64
N LYS A 344 0.33 -3.93 -19.88
CA LYS A 344 1.49 -3.10 -20.20
C LYS A 344 2.73 -3.98 -20.32
N VAL A 345 3.61 -3.68 -21.28
CA VAL A 345 4.91 -4.32 -21.40
C VAL A 345 6.03 -3.34 -21.12
N THR A 346 7.01 -3.80 -20.34
CA THR A 346 8.27 -3.13 -20.06
C THR A 346 9.39 -4.00 -20.62
N ASP A 347 9.94 -3.62 -21.77
CA ASP A 347 10.77 -4.50 -22.61
C ASP A 347 12.14 -4.87 -22.03
N ASN A 348 12.57 -4.24 -20.93
CA ASN A 348 13.92 -4.35 -20.41
C ASN A 348 14.15 -5.49 -19.40
N PHE A 349 13.10 -6.23 -19.02
CA PHE A 349 13.19 -7.33 -18.06
C PHE A 349 13.20 -8.70 -18.73
N ASP A 350 13.98 -9.63 -18.16
CA ASP A 350 13.95 -11.05 -18.53
C ASP A 350 12.82 -11.79 -17.82
N GLU A 351 12.57 -11.46 -16.54
CA GLU A 351 11.53 -12.08 -15.71
C GLU A 351 10.13 -11.59 -16.13
N PRO A 352 9.21 -12.50 -16.52
CA PRO A 352 7.87 -12.12 -16.95
C PRO A 352 7.06 -11.35 -15.91
N LEU A 353 7.19 -11.67 -14.62
CA LEU A 353 6.48 -10.94 -13.54
C LEU A 353 6.95 -9.49 -13.36
N LEU A 354 8.10 -9.12 -13.89
CA LEU A 354 8.60 -7.75 -13.91
C LEU A 354 8.35 -7.06 -15.25
N ARG A 355 8.39 -7.84 -16.35
CA ARG A 355 8.18 -7.36 -17.72
C ARG A 355 6.76 -6.91 -17.97
N TYR A 356 5.78 -7.62 -17.45
CA TYR A 356 4.36 -7.33 -17.67
C TYR A 356 3.73 -6.71 -16.44
N ASN A 357 2.88 -5.71 -16.66
CA ASN A 357 2.14 -5.01 -15.62
C ASN A 357 0.68 -4.78 -16.06
N ALA A 358 -0.16 -4.40 -15.12
CA ALA A 358 -1.47 -3.83 -15.39
C ALA A 358 -1.40 -2.30 -15.40
N GLU A 359 -2.12 -1.67 -16.34
CA GLU A 359 -2.28 -0.21 -16.36
C GLU A 359 -3.68 0.18 -16.83
N LEU A 360 -4.04 1.46 -16.63
CA LEU A 360 -5.18 2.09 -17.28
C LEU A 360 -4.71 2.92 -18.49
N PRO A 361 -5.58 3.15 -19.51
CA PRO A 361 -5.33 4.15 -20.55
C PRO A 361 -5.13 5.55 -19.98
N GLN A 362 -4.44 6.41 -20.73
CA GLN A 362 -4.07 7.76 -20.25
C GLN A 362 -5.29 8.63 -19.87
N ASP A 363 -6.37 8.58 -20.63
CA ASP A 363 -7.61 9.28 -20.33
C ASP A 363 -8.27 8.77 -19.04
N VAL A 364 -8.24 7.46 -18.80
CA VAL A 364 -8.79 6.83 -17.60
C VAL A 364 -7.91 7.10 -16.38
N ILE A 365 -6.56 7.11 -16.53
CA ILE A 365 -5.63 7.56 -15.49
C ILE A 365 -5.89 9.03 -15.15
N ALA A 366 -6.08 9.89 -16.15
CA ALA A 366 -6.38 11.29 -15.93
C ALA A 366 -7.67 11.45 -15.11
N ALA A 367 -8.72 10.71 -15.46
CA ALA A 367 -9.96 10.69 -14.69
C ALA A 367 -9.73 10.24 -13.23
N LEU A 368 -9.02 9.13 -13.02
CA LEU A 368 -8.71 8.63 -11.67
C LEU A 368 -7.93 9.67 -10.84
N ASN A 369 -7.01 10.38 -11.48
CA ASN A 369 -6.24 11.43 -10.82
C ASN A 369 -7.11 12.63 -10.41
N VAL A 370 -8.17 12.96 -11.16
CA VAL A 370 -9.15 13.99 -10.75
C VAL A 370 -9.85 13.57 -9.47
N PHE A 371 -10.32 12.32 -9.37
CA PHE A 371 -10.94 11.78 -8.17
C PHE A 371 -9.96 11.79 -6.97
N LYS A 372 -8.75 11.28 -7.16
CA LYS A 372 -7.71 11.26 -6.12
C LYS A 372 -7.35 12.68 -5.65
N LYS A 373 -7.20 13.63 -6.56
CA LYS A 373 -6.92 15.05 -6.26
C LYS A 373 -8.05 15.68 -5.48
N PHE A 374 -9.31 15.37 -5.83
CA PHE A 374 -10.47 15.87 -5.12
C PHE A 374 -10.54 15.37 -3.68
N VAL A 375 -10.38 14.04 -3.47
CA VAL A 375 -10.31 13.44 -2.13
C VAL A 375 -9.15 14.05 -1.32
N TRP A 376 -7.96 14.17 -1.91
CA TRP A 376 -6.82 14.80 -1.23
C TRP A 376 -7.11 16.23 -0.81
N LYS A 377 -7.68 17.06 -1.71
CA LYS A 377 -7.93 18.49 -1.48
C LYS A 377 -8.99 18.73 -0.40
N TYR A 378 -10.11 18.04 -0.49
CA TYR A 378 -11.29 18.34 0.31
C TYR A 378 -11.48 17.43 1.52
N VAL A 379 -10.86 16.26 1.55
CA VAL A 379 -10.99 15.29 2.65
C VAL A 379 -9.71 15.21 3.47
N ILE A 380 -8.59 14.85 2.83
CA ILE A 380 -7.33 14.70 3.56
C ILE A 380 -6.83 16.05 4.10
N ARG A 381 -6.95 17.13 3.32
CA ARG A 381 -6.56 18.49 3.74
C ARG A 381 -7.62 19.22 4.55
N HIS A 382 -8.74 18.58 4.86
CA HIS A 382 -9.77 19.17 5.71
C HIS A 382 -9.20 19.46 7.11
N VAL A 383 -9.58 20.61 7.69
CA VAL A 383 -8.98 21.10 8.96
C VAL A 383 -9.16 20.09 10.11
N GLU A 384 -10.31 19.43 10.19
CA GLU A 384 -10.55 18.43 11.24
C GLU A 384 -9.68 17.20 11.07
N THR A 385 -9.54 16.68 9.85
CA THR A 385 -8.64 15.57 9.53
C THR A 385 -7.20 15.94 9.90
N GLN A 386 -6.74 17.14 9.53
CA GLN A 386 -5.40 17.64 9.85
C GLN A 386 -5.15 17.82 11.36
N ARG A 387 -6.18 18.20 12.13
CA ARG A 387 -6.07 18.27 13.60
C ARG A 387 -5.93 16.91 14.25
N ILE A 388 -6.68 15.92 13.78
CA ILE A 388 -6.59 14.52 14.26
C ILE A 388 -5.21 13.95 13.93
N GLU A 389 -4.75 14.16 12.71
CA GLU A 389 -3.42 13.75 12.24
C GLU A 389 -2.31 14.37 13.10
N TYR A 390 -2.38 15.66 13.34
CA TYR A 390 -1.41 16.37 14.20
C TYR A 390 -1.43 15.88 15.65
N LYS A 391 -2.61 15.63 16.21
CA LYS A 391 -2.74 15.02 17.54
C LYS A 391 -2.06 13.67 17.62
N GLY A 392 -2.28 12.83 16.61
CA GLY A 392 -1.65 11.51 16.48
C GLY A 392 -0.11 11.61 16.39
N GLN A 393 0.40 12.58 15.62
CA GLN A 393 1.85 12.84 15.53
C GLN A 393 2.45 13.11 16.92
N ARG A 394 1.84 14.00 17.69
CA ARG A 394 2.30 14.32 19.03
C ARG A 394 2.30 13.09 19.96
N ILE A 395 1.20 12.36 19.98
CA ILE A 395 1.04 11.17 20.83
C ILE A 395 2.16 10.16 20.54
N LEU A 396 2.39 9.82 19.28
CA LEU A 396 3.40 8.81 18.93
C LEU A 396 4.83 9.31 19.20
N THR A 397 5.10 10.59 19.00
CA THR A 397 6.41 11.20 19.32
C THR A 397 6.71 11.12 20.82
N GLU A 398 5.75 11.52 21.65
CA GLU A 398 5.88 11.48 23.11
C GLU A 398 6.00 10.03 23.62
N MET A 399 5.15 9.11 23.13
CA MET A 399 5.23 7.69 23.47
C MET A 399 6.59 7.09 23.12
N PHE A 400 7.14 7.43 21.94
CA PHE A 400 8.45 6.92 21.53
C PHE A 400 9.54 7.37 22.51
N GLN A 401 9.56 8.66 22.90
CA GLN A 401 10.51 9.20 23.84
C GLN A 401 10.39 8.56 25.24
N ILE A 402 9.14 8.34 25.71
CA ILE A 402 8.89 7.70 27.00
C ILE A 402 9.41 6.26 26.98
N PHE A 403 9.07 5.47 25.95
CA PHE A 403 9.58 4.09 25.83
C PHE A 403 11.10 4.03 25.66
N GLU A 404 11.70 5.02 24.99
CA GLU A 404 13.15 5.12 24.85
C GLU A 404 13.85 5.44 26.17
N SER A 405 13.20 6.16 27.08
CA SER A 405 13.79 6.57 28.37
C SER A 405 13.96 5.40 29.34
N ASP A 406 13.03 4.43 29.36
CA ASP A 406 13.08 3.26 30.28
C ASP A 406 12.41 2.03 29.63
N PRO A 407 13.03 1.47 28.57
CA PRO A 407 12.41 0.40 27.77
C PRO A 407 12.15 -0.88 28.55
N GLU A 408 13.03 -1.22 29.49
CA GLU A 408 12.90 -2.47 30.26
C GLU A 408 11.69 -2.49 31.17
N ARG A 409 11.34 -1.34 31.73
CA ARG A 409 10.19 -1.19 32.63
C ARG A 409 8.88 -0.93 31.90
N LEU A 410 8.94 -0.21 30.77
CA LEU A 410 7.74 0.33 30.12
C LEU A 410 7.24 -0.54 28.96
N LEU A 411 8.11 -1.27 28.29
CA LEU A 411 7.70 -2.18 27.23
C LEU A 411 7.08 -3.48 27.79
N PRO A 412 6.13 -4.11 27.08
CA PRO A 412 5.65 -5.44 27.44
C PRO A 412 6.79 -6.44 27.52
N THR A 413 6.72 -7.41 28.44
CA THR A 413 7.79 -8.37 28.76
C THR A 413 8.48 -8.96 27.54
N ASN A 414 7.70 -9.44 26.54
CA ASN A 414 8.25 -10.04 25.33
C ASN A 414 9.04 -9.02 24.48
N THR A 415 8.53 -7.79 24.40
CA THR A 415 9.19 -6.70 23.65
C THR A 415 10.44 -6.22 24.38
N ALA A 416 10.39 -6.07 25.72
CA ALA A 416 11.51 -5.74 26.56
C ALA A 416 12.65 -6.79 26.45
N ASN A 417 12.29 -8.09 26.42
CA ASN A 417 13.27 -9.16 26.22
C ASN A 417 13.94 -9.09 24.83
N ARG A 418 13.16 -8.82 23.77
CA ARG A 418 13.71 -8.61 22.42
C ARG A 418 14.63 -7.39 22.40
N TRP A 419 14.24 -6.29 23.04
CA TRP A 419 15.02 -5.07 23.13
C TRP A 419 16.35 -5.30 23.86
N ARG A 420 16.32 -6.01 25.02
CA ARG A 420 17.53 -6.33 25.80
C ARG A 420 18.55 -7.15 25.00
N ASN A 421 18.06 -8.11 24.21
CA ASN A 421 18.90 -9.03 23.44
C ASN A 421 19.32 -8.47 22.07
N ALA A 422 18.81 -7.30 21.68
CA ALA A 422 19.12 -6.70 20.40
C ALA A 422 20.47 -5.94 20.45
N PRO A 423 21.22 -5.90 19.33
CA PRO A 423 22.36 -5.00 19.20
C PRO A 423 21.89 -3.54 19.33
N GLU A 424 22.77 -2.67 19.81
CA GLU A 424 22.43 -1.26 20.11
C GLU A 424 21.73 -0.56 18.95
N GLN A 425 22.22 -0.77 17.73
CA GLN A 425 21.68 -0.19 16.50
C GLN A 425 20.22 -0.64 16.21
N GLY A 426 19.81 -1.82 16.69
CA GLY A 426 18.46 -2.38 16.50
C GLY A 426 17.44 -1.99 17.56
N LYS A 427 17.87 -1.46 18.70
CA LYS A 427 17.00 -1.22 19.86
C LYS A 427 15.85 -0.26 19.58
N LYS A 428 16.14 0.85 18.91
CA LYS A 428 15.09 1.83 18.53
C LYS A 428 14.09 1.27 17.52
N ARG A 429 14.53 0.39 16.62
CA ARG A 429 13.64 -0.31 15.68
C ARG A 429 12.61 -1.18 16.40
N ILE A 430 12.97 -1.82 17.52
CA ILE A 430 12.03 -2.63 18.32
C ILE A 430 10.96 -1.76 18.96
N ILE A 431 11.31 -0.58 19.49
CA ILE A 431 10.34 0.39 20.01
C ILE A 431 9.40 0.86 18.90
N CYS A 432 9.97 1.20 17.74
CA CYS A 432 9.23 1.61 16.56
C CYS A 432 8.25 0.53 16.09
N ASP A 433 8.70 -0.72 15.97
CA ASP A 433 7.85 -1.87 15.60
C ASP A 433 6.68 -2.07 16.58
N TYR A 434 6.94 -1.90 17.88
CA TYR A 434 5.91 -2.04 18.92
C TYR A 434 4.84 -0.95 18.78
N ILE A 435 5.24 0.31 18.62
CA ILE A 435 4.31 1.44 18.45
C ILE A 435 3.54 1.30 17.12
N ALA A 436 4.22 0.99 16.02
CA ALA A 436 3.60 0.82 14.70
C ALA A 436 2.56 -0.31 14.66
N GLY A 437 2.76 -1.35 15.49
CA GLY A 437 1.82 -2.47 15.61
C GLY A 437 0.54 -2.17 16.38
N MET A 438 0.41 -1.01 17.03
CA MET A 438 -0.79 -0.64 17.78
C MET A 438 -1.95 -0.25 16.85
N SER A 439 -3.18 -0.38 17.36
CA SER A 439 -4.34 0.34 16.82
C SER A 439 -4.43 1.75 17.40
N ASP A 440 -5.21 2.63 16.81
CA ASP A 440 -5.41 4.01 17.28
C ASP A 440 -5.93 4.04 18.71
N ALA A 441 -6.97 3.23 19.00
CA ALA A 441 -7.55 3.13 20.32
C ALA A 441 -6.57 2.56 21.36
N TYR A 442 -5.76 1.58 20.97
CA TYR A 442 -4.75 1.00 21.86
C TYR A 442 -3.61 1.98 22.13
N ALA A 443 -3.15 2.71 21.11
CA ALA A 443 -2.14 3.76 21.29
C ALA A 443 -2.61 4.86 22.25
N LEU A 444 -3.86 5.33 22.10
CA LEU A 444 -4.46 6.29 23.04
C LEU A 444 -4.53 5.73 24.46
N LYS A 445 -4.98 4.48 24.62
CA LYS A 445 -5.05 3.83 25.94
C LYS A 445 -3.68 3.75 26.60
N VAL A 446 -2.66 3.31 25.87
CA VAL A 446 -1.29 3.20 26.39
C VAL A 446 -0.74 4.59 26.73
N TYR A 447 -0.95 5.57 25.85
CA TYR A 447 -0.50 6.95 26.08
C TYR A 447 -1.07 7.56 27.38
N HIS A 448 -2.33 7.27 27.71
CA HIS A 448 -2.95 7.73 28.96
C HIS A 448 -2.46 6.99 30.22
N GLN A 449 -1.77 5.87 30.06
CA GLN A 449 -1.19 5.09 31.16
C GLN A 449 0.28 5.44 31.43
N LEU A 450 0.93 6.12 30.47
CA LEU A 450 2.29 6.63 30.59
C LEU A 450 2.35 8.02 31.19
#